data_a068bbdd092a50a975daf3b56627b558
#
_entry.id   a068bbdd092a50a975daf3b56627b558
#
_cell.length_a   1.000
_cell.length_b   1.000
_cell.length_c   1.000
_cell.angle_alpha   90.00
_cell.angle_beta   90.00
_cell.angle_gamma   90.00
#
_symmetry.space_group_name_H-M   'P 1'
#
loop_
_entity.id
_entity.type
_entity.pdbx_description
1 polymer ?
#
loop_
_entity_poly.entity_id
_entity_poly.type
_entity_poly.pdbx_seq_one_letter_code
_entity_poly.pdbx_strand_id
1 'polypeptide(L)' 'MNYTIEQVWDLLYQYDIATENELKLVTTINGYSIDSLNDILYARTGLRDIEQLHDEIKGGY' A
#
# COMPACT_ATOMS: atom_id res chain seq x y z
N MET A 1 -8.77 -12.64 -0.12
CA MET A 1 -8.75 -12.01 -1.45
C MET A 1 -7.35 -11.53 -1.76
N ASN A 2 -6.90 -11.78 -2.99
CA ASN A 2 -5.53 -11.46 -3.36
C ASN A 2 -5.48 -10.19 -4.21
N TYR A 3 -4.54 -9.33 -3.85
CA TYR A 3 -4.29 -8.12 -4.62
C TYR A 3 -3.00 -8.28 -5.41
N THR A 4 -2.99 -7.79 -6.64
CA THR A 4 -1.74 -7.74 -7.40
C THR A 4 -0.92 -6.56 -6.88
N ILE A 5 0.37 -6.59 -7.19
CA ILE A 5 1.26 -5.52 -6.78
C ILE A 5 0.81 -4.19 -7.39
N GLU A 6 0.29 -4.22 -8.61
CA GLU A 6 -0.21 -3.02 -9.28
C GLU A 6 -1.44 -2.46 -8.58
N GLN A 7 -2.32 -3.34 -8.12
CA GLN A 7 -3.50 -2.91 -7.37
C GLN A 7 -3.12 -2.25 -6.05
N VAL A 8 -2.16 -2.82 -5.35
CA VAL A 8 -1.68 -2.25 -4.09
C VAL A 8 -1.05 -0.89 -4.35
N TRP A 9 -0.23 -0.78 -5.38
CA TRP A 9 0.39 0.48 -5.77
C TRP A 9 -0.66 1.55 -6.00
N ASP A 10 -1.67 1.22 -6.83
CA ASP A 10 -2.74 2.17 -7.16
C ASP A 10 -3.51 2.61 -5.93
N LEU A 11 -3.81 1.68 -5.03
CA LEU A 11 -4.56 2.02 -3.83
C LEU A 11 -3.77 2.94 -2.91
N LEU A 12 -2.48 2.67 -2.74
CA LEU A 12 -1.64 3.55 -1.93
C LEU A 12 -1.58 4.95 -2.50
N TYR A 13 -1.54 5.05 -3.82
CA TYR A 13 -1.52 6.33 -4.50
C TYR A 13 -2.87 7.04 -4.40
N GLN A 14 -3.96 6.30 -4.66
CA GLN A 14 -5.30 6.88 -4.69
C GLN A 14 -5.75 7.40 -3.33
N TYR A 15 -5.40 6.69 -2.27
CA TYR A 15 -5.78 7.10 -0.93
C TYR A 15 -4.77 8.05 -0.28
N ASP A 16 -3.83 8.53 -1.08
CA ASP A 16 -2.86 9.53 -0.65
C ASP A 16 -2.01 9.04 0.52
N ILE A 17 -1.83 7.73 0.59
CA ILE A 17 -0.98 7.12 1.62
C ILE A 17 0.49 7.32 1.24
N ALA A 18 0.79 7.24 -0.04
CA ALA A 18 2.15 7.42 -0.54
C ALA A 18 2.13 8.14 -1.87
N THR A 19 3.16 8.93 -2.13
CA THR A 19 3.32 9.58 -3.42
C THR A 19 3.95 8.61 -4.41
N GLU A 20 3.80 8.91 -5.70
CA GLU A 20 4.40 8.09 -6.74
C GLU A 20 5.92 8.02 -6.59
N ASN A 21 6.54 9.15 -6.24
CA ASN A 21 7.98 9.19 -6.03
C ASN A 21 8.41 8.29 -4.87
N GLU A 22 7.65 8.29 -3.80
CA GLU A 22 7.92 7.45 -2.65
C GLU A 22 7.79 5.98 -2.99
N LEU A 23 6.73 5.63 -3.73
CA LEU A 23 6.53 4.25 -4.17
C LEU A 23 7.68 3.78 -5.05
N LYS A 24 8.11 4.62 -5.98
CA LYS A 24 9.24 4.30 -6.85
C LYS A 24 10.53 4.13 -6.06
N LEU A 25 10.77 5.03 -5.12
CA LEU A 25 11.99 4.99 -4.32
C LEU A 25 12.06 3.70 -3.49
N VAL A 26 10.99 3.40 -2.78
CA VAL A 26 10.98 2.24 -1.90
C VAL A 26 11.11 0.94 -2.70
N THR A 27 10.41 0.84 -3.83
CA THR A 27 10.50 -0.37 -4.65
C THR A 27 11.84 -0.49 -5.35
N THR A 28 12.52 0.62 -5.60
CA THR A 28 13.87 0.58 -6.15
C THR A 28 14.86 0.06 -5.13
N ILE A 29 14.74 0.48 -3.89
CA ILE A 29 15.67 0.11 -2.83
C ILE A 29 15.37 -1.29 -2.30
N ASN A 30 14.11 -1.59 -2.02
CA ASN A 30 13.71 -2.82 -1.34
C ASN A 30 13.17 -3.90 -2.27
N GLY A 31 12.96 -3.57 -3.53
CA GLY A 31 12.43 -4.49 -4.50
C GLY A 31 10.96 -4.21 -4.81
N TYR A 32 10.57 -4.53 -6.02
CA TYR A 32 9.20 -4.34 -6.48
C TYR A 32 8.36 -5.55 -6.02
N SER A 33 7.82 -5.46 -4.82
CA SER A 33 7.07 -6.57 -4.21
C SER A 33 5.95 -6.01 -3.34
N ILE A 34 4.97 -6.86 -3.08
CA ILE A 34 3.86 -6.49 -2.19
C ILE A 34 4.37 -6.21 -0.78
N ASP A 35 5.38 -6.95 -0.34
CA ASP A 35 5.96 -6.74 0.99
C ASP A 35 6.50 -5.32 1.14
N SER A 36 7.18 -4.82 0.11
CA SER A 36 7.71 -3.45 0.14
C SER A 36 6.58 -2.43 0.26
N LEU A 37 5.49 -2.65 -0.48
CA LEU A 37 4.34 -1.76 -0.43
C LEU A 37 3.61 -1.84 0.90
N ASN A 38 3.51 -3.04 1.47
CA ASN A 38 2.91 -3.20 2.79
C ASN A 38 3.73 -2.47 3.87
N ASP A 39 5.03 -2.44 3.72
CA ASP A 39 5.90 -1.69 4.64
C ASP A 39 5.55 -0.19 4.62
N ILE A 40 5.31 0.35 3.43
CA ILE A 40 4.90 1.75 3.30
C ILE A 40 3.56 1.95 4.00
N LEU A 41 2.62 1.06 3.74
CA LEU A 41 1.29 1.14 4.33
C LEU A 41 1.38 1.12 5.85
N TYR A 42 2.16 0.21 6.39
CA TYR A 42 2.32 0.09 7.84
C TYR A 42 2.95 1.35 8.43
N ALA A 43 3.98 1.86 7.78
CA ALA A 43 4.67 3.05 8.27
C ALA A 43 3.76 4.28 8.28
N ARG A 44 2.81 4.35 7.35
CA ARG A 44 1.96 5.52 7.22
C ARG A 44 0.65 5.41 7.98
N THR A 45 0.09 4.20 8.08
CA THR A 45 -1.25 4.01 8.65
C THR A 45 -1.30 3.08 9.84
N GLY A 46 -0.26 2.27 10.03
CA GLY A 46 -0.26 1.24 11.05
C GLY A 46 -0.97 -0.03 10.63
N LEU A 47 -1.55 -0.05 9.45
CA LEU A 47 -2.24 -1.23 8.92
C LEU A 47 -1.22 -2.19 8.30
N ARG A 48 -1.44 -3.49 8.49
CA ARG A 48 -0.46 -4.49 8.09
C ARG A 48 -0.44 -4.78 6.60
N ASP A 49 -1.59 -4.69 5.95
CA ASP A 49 -1.69 -4.99 4.54
C ASP A 49 -2.87 -4.27 3.92
N ILE A 50 -2.95 -4.39 2.60
CA ILE A 50 -3.97 -3.65 1.84
C ILE A 50 -5.37 -4.19 2.10
N GLU A 51 -5.51 -5.45 2.45
CA GLU A 51 -6.82 -6.01 2.79
C GLU A 51 -7.37 -5.34 4.04
N GLN A 52 -6.50 -5.07 5.00
CA GLN A 52 -6.91 -4.38 6.22
C GLN A 52 -7.33 -2.96 5.92
N LEU A 53 -6.61 -2.28 5.04
CA LEU A 53 -6.98 -0.94 4.60
C LEU A 53 -8.36 -0.97 3.92
N HIS A 54 -8.58 -1.93 3.05
CA HIS A 54 -9.84 -2.05 2.34
C HIS A 54 -10.99 -2.29 3.32
N ASP A 55 -10.78 -3.13 4.32
CA ASP A 55 -11.78 -3.39 5.33
C ASP A 55 -12.09 -2.15 6.15
N GLU A 56 -11.08 -1.36 6.48
CA GLU A 56 -11.27 -0.13 7.23
C GLU A 56 -12.11 0.87 6.46
N ILE A 57 -11.82 1.04 5.20
CA ILE A 57 -12.56 1.97 4.35
C ILE A 57 -14.00 1.49 4.17
N LYS A 58 -14.16 0.20 3.91
CA LYS A 58 -15.48 -0.37 3.65
C LYS A 58 -16.30 -0.50 4.91
N GLY A 59 -15.66 -0.87 6.01
CA GLY A 59 -16.31 -1.08 7.29
C GLY A 59 -16.58 0.20 8.05
N GLY A 60 -15.94 1.28 7.70
CA GLY A 60 -16.11 2.56 8.34
C GLY A 60 -17.44 3.19 8.02
N TYR A 61 -18.16 2.57 7.33
CA TYR A 61 -19.42 2.95 6.83
C TYR A 61 -19.45 4.25 6.21
#